data_20940a9fa252c1e817beffbcc3903cbd
#
_entry.id   20940a9fa252c1e817beffbcc3903cbd
#
_cell.length_a   1.000
_cell.length_b   1.000
_cell.length_c   1.000
_cell.angle_alpha   90.00
_cell.angle_beta   90.00
_cell.angle_gamma   90.00
#
_symmetry.space_group_name_H-M   'P 1'
#
loop_
_entity.id
_entity.type
_entity.pdbx_description
1 polymer ?
#
loop_
_entity_poly.entity_id
_entity_poly.type
_entity_poly.pdbx_seq_one_letter_code
_entity_poly.pdbx_strand_id
1 'polypeptide(L)'
;AYRQGTTRKGSYAAYMDVSHPDIIEFMNIRVPTGGDPDRKAFNIHNAVNITDAFIEAVIADAEWDLIDPNDKTVRESTSARGLWQRLLETRFRTGEPYLNFIDEANRKLPPAMLDKGLKIHGSNLCNEIHLPTSEDRTAVCCLSSVNLEHYDEWKDTTMVADLITMLDNVISFFCFHAPKELRKAVYSATQERALGLGAMGFHTYLQRKEVPWESPMANTLNENMFAHIKAQAINQTVYLAAERGSCPDIEGIRNSHLLAIAPNANSSILAGCSPSIEPWKSNAYTHRTRVGSHLVKNPYLDKVIKAHNPDIEWVEEQWKSIILSEGSVQHLKWLSDWHKDVYKTAFEIDQRWVVDHAAARQPFICQGQSVNLFFPAGTDKAYVNEVHLRAFNKKLKGLYYLRTSAGAKADNVSVKATRVALKDYADDDECLSCQG
;
A
#
# COMPACT_ATOMS: atom_id res chain seq x y z
N ALA A 1 -19.01 -17.04 -5.69
CA ALA A 1 -17.76 -16.33 -5.50
C ALA A 1 -17.16 -15.99 -6.86
N TYR A 2 -16.82 -14.74 -7.05
CA TYR A 2 -16.19 -14.27 -8.29
C TYR A 2 -14.76 -14.78 -8.35
N ARG A 3 -14.34 -15.29 -9.51
CA ARG A 3 -12.99 -15.80 -9.75
C ARG A 3 -12.46 -15.20 -11.04
N GLN A 4 -11.19 -14.82 -11.03
CA GLN A 4 -10.47 -14.43 -12.21
C GLN A 4 -9.54 -15.58 -12.63
N GLY A 5 -9.99 -16.37 -13.59
CA GLY A 5 -9.34 -17.63 -13.94
C GLY A 5 -9.45 -18.68 -12.82
N THR A 6 -8.50 -19.62 -12.77
CA THR A 6 -8.47 -20.72 -11.79
C THR A 6 -7.71 -20.37 -10.50
N THR A 7 -6.92 -19.32 -10.51
CA THR A 7 -5.91 -19.02 -9.47
C THR A 7 -6.27 -17.83 -8.58
N ARG A 8 -7.07 -16.88 -9.06
CA ARG A 8 -7.44 -15.67 -8.31
C ARG A 8 -8.89 -15.69 -7.91
N LYS A 9 -9.16 -15.41 -6.64
CA LYS A 9 -10.51 -15.16 -6.11
C LYS A 9 -10.75 -13.64 -6.13
N GLY A 10 -12.02 -13.23 -6.25
CA GLY A 10 -12.41 -11.84 -6.01
C GLY A 10 -12.19 -11.51 -4.53
N SER A 11 -11.70 -10.30 -4.25
CA SER A 11 -11.54 -9.76 -2.90
C SER A 11 -12.22 -8.42 -2.80
N TYR A 12 -12.65 -8.06 -1.60
CA TYR A 12 -13.43 -6.87 -1.32
C TYR A 12 -12.86 -6.16 -0.10
N ALA A 13 -12.90 -4.82 -0.11
CA ALA A 13 -12.71 -4.00 1.07
C ALA A 13 -13.98 -3.18 1.31
N ALA A 14 -14.45 -3.18 2.55
CA ALA A 14 -15.54 -2.33 3.00
C ALA A 14 -14.96 -1.12 3.73
N TYR A 15 -15.50 0.06 3.42
CA TYR A 15 -15.13 1.33 4.04
C TYR A 15 -16.29 1.83 4.89
N MET A 16 -16.01 2.25 6.13
CA MET A 16 -17.01 2.80 7.04
C MET A 16 -16.47 4.07 7.70
N ASP A 17 -17.33 5.06 7.85
CA ASP A 17 -16.96 6.30 8.53
C ASP A 17 -16.77 6.06 10.03
N VAL A 18 -15.77 6.71 10.63
CA VAL A 18 -15.46 6.58 12.07
C VAL A 18 -16.59 7.05 12.98
N SER A 19 -17.54 7.82 12.46
CA SER A 19 -18.75 8.26 13.15
C SER A 19 -19.94 7.31 13.02
N HIS A 20 -19.80 6.17 12.33
CA HIS A 20 -20.92 5.24 12.15
C HIS A 20 -21.27 4.53 13.46
N PRO A 21 -22.55 4.31 13.82
CA PRO A 21 -22.96 3.62 15.05
C PRO A 21 -22.35 2.22 15.21
N ASP A 22 -22.20 1.47 14.11
CA ASP A 22 -21.66 0.11 14.12
C ASP A 22 -20.12 0.07 14.01
N ILE A 23 -19.42 1.20 14.16
CA ILE A 23 -17.98 1.28 13.91
C ILE A 23 -17.15 0.31 14.77
N ILE A 24 -17.53 0.14 16.04
CA ILE A 24 -16.84 -0.75 16.96
C ILE A 24 -16.95 -2.21 16.51
N GLU A 25 -18.12 -2.59 16.05
CA GLU A 25 -18.38 -3.94 15.53
C GLU A 25 -17.65 -4.15 14.20
N PHE A 26 -17.74 -3.17 13.30
CA PHE A 26 -17.06 -3.19 12.01
C PHE A 26 -15.55 -3.33 12.15
N MET A 27 -14.90 -2.65 13.09
CA MET A 27 -13.47 -2.83 13.35
C MET A 27 -13.12 -4.28 13.73
N ASN A 28 -14.05 -4.99 14.37
CA ASN A 28 -13.83 -6.34 14.89
C ASN A 28 -14.25 -7.47 13.95
N ILE A 29 -14.74 -7.19 12.74
CA ILE A 29 -15.27 -8.23 11.83
C ILE A 29 -14.21 -9.29 11.47
N ARG A 30 -12.93 -8.94 11.46
CA ARG A 30 -11.81 -9.84 11.16
C ARG A 30 -11.10 -10.40 12.40
N VAL A 31 -11.52 -10.03 13.59
CA VAL A 31 -10.93 -10.55 14.81
C VAL A 31 -11.43 -11.98 15.04
N PRO A 32 -10.54 -13.01 15.06
CA PRO A 32 -10.96 -14.41 15.05
C PRO A 32 -11.56 -14.89 16.37
N THR A 33 -11.33 -14.17 17.46
CA THR A 33 -11.75 -14.55 18.81
C THR A 33 -12.72 -13.55 19.43
N GLY A 34 -13.71 -14.07 20.15
CA GLY A 34 -14.73 -13.26 20.85
C GLY A 34 -15.79 -12.66 19.94
N GLY A 35 -16.90 -12.25 20.55
CA GLY A 35 -18.08 -11.72 19.84
C GLY A 35 -18.93 -12.79 19.17
N ASP A 36 -19.96 -12.33 18.47
CA ASP A 36 -20.89 -13.17 17.72
C ASP A 36 -20.22 -13.69 16.43
N PRO A 37 -20.09 -15.01 16.22
CA PRO A 37 -19.52 -15.58 15.01
C PRO A 37 -20.26 -15.17 13.72
N ASP A 38 -21.58 -14.95 13.78
CA ASP A 38 -22.41 -14.60 12.62
C ASP A 38 -22.15 -13.17 12.13
N ARG A 39 -21.47 -12.37 12.94
CA ARG A 39 -21.04 -11.00 12.62
C ARG A 39 -19.56 -10.91 12.18
N LYS A 40 -18.91 -12.04 11.93
CA LYS A 40 -17.54 -12.08 11.42
C LYS A 40 -17.51 -12.20 9.90
N ALA A 41 -16.55 -11.53 9.29
CA ALA A 41 -16.39 -11.50 7.83
C ALA A 41 -14.90 -11.60 7.46
N PHE A 42 -14.31 -12.79 7.63
CA PHE A 42 -12.89 -13.03 7.38
C PHE A 42 -12.46 -12.87 5.92
N ASN A 43 -13.42 -12.94 4.99
CA ASN A 43 -13.17 -12.83 3.55
C ASN A 43 -13.35 -11.40 3.00
N ILE A 44 -13.62 -10.42 3.88
CA ILE A 44 -13.78 -9.01 3.52
C ILE A 44 -12.75 -8.21 4.30
N HIS A 45 -11.93 -7.43 3.59
CA HIS A 45 -11.05 -6.45 4.22
C HIS A 45 -11.88 -5.27 4.72
N ASN A 46 -11.42 -4.63 5.78
CA ASN A 46 -12.11 -3.46 6.33
C ASN A 46 -11.18 -2.25 6.42
N ALA A 47 -11.78 -1.08 6.24
CA ALA A 47 -11.11 0.20 6.29
C ALA A 47 -11.99 1.23 6.99
N VAL A 48 -11.38 2.13 7.75
CA VAL A 48 -12.08 3.21 8.45
C VAL A 48 -11.74 4.55 7.81
N ASN A 49 -12.76 5.28 7.39
CA ASN A 49 -12.63 6.67 6.99
C ASN A 49 -12.43 7.54 8.25
N ILE A 50 -11.26 8.14 8.34
CA ILE A 50 -10.86 9.01 9.44
C ILE A 50 -10.97 10.47 8.98
N THR A 51 -11.72 11.28 9.75
CA THR A 51 -11.87 12.72 9.50
C THR A 51 -10.87 13.55 10.30
N ASP A 52 -10.58 14.75 9.85
CA ASP A 52 -9.75 15.71 10.58
C ASP A 52 -10.36 15.98 11.98
N ALA A 53 -11.70 16.20 12.03
CA ALA A 53 -12.42 16.43 13.28
C ALA A 53 -12.29 15.29 14.29
N PHE A 54 -12.27 14.04 13.81
CA PHE A 54 -12.05 12.89 14.71
C PHE A 54 -10.64 12.91 15.33
N ILE A 55 -9.59 13.17 14.55
CA ILE A 55 -8.23 13.24 15.10
C ILE A 55 -8.08 14.45 16.04
N GLU A 56 -8.71 15.58 15.74
CA GLU A 56 -8.75 16.73 16.65
C GLU A 56 -9.42 16.34 17.99
N ALA A 57 -10.55 15.62 17.96
CA ALA A 57 -11.21 15.11 19.15
C ALA A 57 -10.32 14.11 19.93
N VAL A 58 -9.58 13.24 19.24
CA VAL A 58 -8.60 12.30 19.86
C VAL A 58 -7.51 13.09 20.61
N ILE A 59 -6.95 14.12 19.99
CA ILE A 59 -5.90 14.95 20.59
C ILE A 59 -6.43 15.72 21.80
N ALA A 60 -7.64 16.29 21.66
CA ALA A 60 -8.31 17.05 22.71
C ALA A 60 -8.88 16.18 23.86
N ASP A 61 -8.85 14.84 23.74
CA ASP A 61 -9.48 13.90 24.65
C ASP A 61 -11.00 14.15 24.82
N ALA A 62 -11.66 14.47 23.71
CA ALA A 62 -13.07 14.84 23.68
C ALA A 62 -13.98 13.61 23.43
N GLU A 63 -15.28 13.83 23.63
CA GLU A 63 -16.32 12.90 23.18
C GLU A 63 -16.45 12.92 21.65
N TRP A 64 -16.90 11.79 21.10
CA TRP A 64 -17.15 11.58 19.68
C TRP A 64 -18.53 10.98 19.45
N ASP A 65 -19.33 11.65 18.65
CA ASP A 65 -20.69 11.22 18.35
C ASP A 65 -20.72 10.17 17.26
N LEU A 66 -21.45 9.09 17.52
CA LEU A 66 -21.80 8.06 16.55
C LEU A 66 -23.16 8.43 15.94
N ILE A 67 -23.16 8.70 14.64
CA ILE A 67 -24.25 9.34 13.91
C ILE A 67 -24.85 8.38 12.89
N ASP A 68 -26.16 8.16 12.95
CA ASP A 68 -26.86 7.37 11.95
C ASP A 68 -26.76 8.03 10.57
N PRO A 69 -26.27 7.31 9.54
CA PRO A 69 -26.10 7.90 8.21
C PRO A 69 -27.42 8.26 7.52
N ASN A 70 -28.55 7.67 7.92
CA ASN A 70 -29.85 7.90 7.29
C ASN A 70 -30.57 9.15 7.80
N ASP A 71 -30.76 9.23 9.13
CA ASP A 71 -31.54 10.31 9.76
C ASP A 71 -30.67 11.40 10.42
N LYS A 72 -29.35 11.21 10.44
CA LYS A 72 -28.36 12.12 11.01
C LYS A 72 -28.49 12.34 12.53
N THR A 73 -29.19 11.44 13.23
CA THR A 73 -29.32 11.48 14.68
C THR A 73 -28.08 10.89 15.35
N VAL A 74 -27.69 11.46 16.49
CA VAL A 74 -26.67 10.89 17.36
C VAL A 74 -27.28 9.67 18.06
N ARG A 75 -26.70 8.49 17.86
CA ARG A 75 -27.12 7.26 18.51
C ARG A 75 -26.39 7.03 19.84
N GLU A 76 -25.13 7.40 19.89
CA GLU A 76 -24.27 7.22 21.05
C GLU A 76 -23.12 8.24 21.00
N SER A 77 -22.59 8.63 22.15
CA SER A 77 -21.34 9.38 22.26
C SER A 77 -20.32 8.53 23.01
N THR A 78 -19.07 8.53 22.54
CA THR A 78 -17.99 7.73 23.08
C THR A 78 -16.69 8.54 23.16
N SER A 79 -15.71 8.09 23.95
CA SER A 79 -14.41 8.74 23.96
C SER A 79 -13.70 8.58 22.61
N ALA A 80 -13.36 9.70 21.96
CA ALA A 80 -12.57 9.70 20.72
C ALA A 80 -11.23 8.99 20.90
N ARG A 81 -10.53 9.27 21.99
CA ARG A 81 -9.24 8.64 22.33
C ARG A 81 -9.40 7.15 22.60
N GLY A 82 -10.46 6.75 23.29
CA GLY A 82 -10.78 5.34 23.52
C GLY A 82 -11.06 4.57 22.23
N LEU A 83 -11.80 5.18 21.29
CA LEU A 83 -12.09 4.60 19.99
C LEU A 83 -10.82 4.48 19.14
N TRP A 84 -9.97 5.51 19.10
CA TRP A 84 -8.68 5.50 18.44
C TRP A 84 -7.74 4.42 18.99
N GLN A 85 -7.62 4.31 20.32
CA GLN A 85 -6.82 3.27 20.95
C GLN A 85 -7.29 1.87 20.52
N ARG A 86 -8.60 1.62 20.56
CA ARG A 86 -9.20 0.35 20.13
C ARG A 86 -8.89 0.05 18.66
N LEU A 87 -8.97 1.06 17.80
CA LEU A 87 -8.63 0.96 16.39
C LEU A 87 -7.16 0.51 16.21
N LEU A 88 -6.21 1.17 16.87
CA LEU A 88 -4.79 0.82 16.78
C LEU A 88 -4.49 -0.57 17.37
N GLU A 89 -5.11 -0.95 18.48
CA GLU A 89 -4.97 -2.29 19.07
C GLU A 89 -5.49 -3.37 18.12
N THR A 90 -6.63 -3.14 17.45
CA THR A 90 -7.17 -4.06 16.45
C THR A 90 -6.24 -4.17 15.26
N ARG A 91 -5.73 -3.05 14.73
CA ARG A 91 -4.73 -3.03 13.65
C ARG A 91 -3.46 -3.80 14.02
N PHE A 92 -2.95 -3.59 15.22
CA PHE A 92 -1.73 -4.26 15.70
C PHE A 92 -1.92 -5.79 15.79
N ARG A 93 -3.13 -6.24 16.16
CA ARG A 93 -3.45 -7.66 16.32
C ARG A 93 -3.78 -8.37 15.01
N THR A 94 -4.45 -7.67 14.07
CA THR A 94 -5.00 -8.29 12.85
C THR A 94 -4.39 -7.78 11.55
N GLY A 95 -3.61 -6.69 11.60
CA GLY A 95 -3.14 -5.97 10.41
C GLY A 95 -4.13 -4.95 9.86
N GLU A 96 -5.40 -5.03 10.23
CA GLU A 96 -6.52 -4.22 9.76
C GLU A 96 -7.33 -3.65 10.94
N PRO A 97 -8.26 -2.70 10.72
CA PRO A 97 -8.67 -2.07 9.46
C PRO A 97 -7.61 -1.13 8.86
N TYR A 98 -7.69 -0.86 7.55
CA TYR A 98 -6.92 0.23 6.94
C TYR A 98 -7.40 1.58 7.46
N LEU A 99 -6.53 2.58 7.42
CA LEU A 99 -6.92 3.96 7.70
C LEU A 99 -6.99 4.74 6.40
N ASN A 100 -8.11 5.39 6.17
CA ASN A 100 -8.33 6.25 5.03
C ASN A 100 -8.59 7.68 5.53
N PHE A 101 -7.65 8.60 5.34
CA PHE A 101 -7.78 10.00 5.74
C PHE A 101 -8.62 10.73 4.72
N ILE A 102 -9.95 10.58 4.86
CA ILE A 102 -10.93 10.93 3.84
C ILE A 102 -10.98 12.42 3.54
N ASP A 103 -10.75 13.28 4.53
CA ASP A 103 -10.78 14.73 4.33
C ASP A 103 -9.57 15.18 3.52
N GLU A 104 -8.37 14.60 3.77
CA GLU A 104 -7.20 14.89 2.95
C GLU A 104 -7.35 14.37 1.52
N ALA A 105 -7.93 13.19 1.34
CA ALA A 105 -8.23 12.65 0.02
C ALA A 105 -9.13 13.59 -0.79
N ASN A 106 -10.22 14.09 -0.17
CA ASN A 106 -11.15 15.03 -0.81
C ASN A 106 -10.51 16.41 -1.04
N ARG A 107 -9.73 16.93 -0.09
CA ARG A 107 -9.02 18.21 -0.22
C ARG A 107 -8.07 18.25 -1.40
N LYS A 108 -7.54 17.08 -1.82
CA LYS A 108 -6.59 16.93 -2.92
C LYS A 108 -7.22 16.54 -4.25
N LEU A 109 -8.54 16.50 -4.34
CA LEU A 109 -9.19 16.39 -5.64
C LEU A 109 -8.84 17.61 -6.52
N PRO A 110 -8.73 17.41 -7.85
CA PRO A 110 -8.58 18.53 -8.77
C PRO A 110 -9.67 19.59 -8.60
N PRO A 111 -9.34 20.90 -8.63
CA PRO A 111 -10.32 21.99 -8.42
C PRO A 111 -11.55 21.86 -9.32
N ALA A 112 -11.38 21.53 -10.62
CA ALA A 112 -12.48 21.36 -11.55
C ALA A 112 -13.46 20.24 -11.13
N MET A 113 -12.98 19.22 -10.41
CA MET A 113 -13.83 18.16 -9.87
C MET A 113 -14.55 18.60 -8.61
N LEU A 114 -13.87 19.37 -7.74
CA LEU A 114 -14.48 19.98 -6.54
C LEU A 114 -15.60 20.96 -6.94
N ASP A 115 -15.40 21.78 -7.96
CA ASP A 115 -16.39 22.72 -8.49
C ASP A 115 -17.63 22.00 -9.03
N LYS A 116 -17.48 20.76 -9.48
CA LYS A 116 -18.60 19.88 -9.88
C LYS A 116 -19.26 19.15 -8.70
N GLY A 117 -18.83 19.40 -7.47
CA GLY A 117 -19.35 18.74 -6.28
C GLY A 117 -18.99 17.24 -6.17
N LEU A 118 -17.97 16.79 -6.89
CA LEU A 118 -17.52 15.40 -6.84
C LEU A 118 -16.84 15.11 -5.49
N LYS A 119 -17.06 13.92 -4.95
CA LYS A 119 -16.58 13.52 -3.64
C LYS A 119 -16.07 12.08 -3.62
N ILE A 120 -14.97 11.86 -2.92
CA ILE A 120 -14.42 10.54 -2.58
C ILE A 120 -15.12 10.04 -1.33
N HIS A 121 -15.67 8.82 -1.37
CA HIS A 121 -16.36 8.19 -0.23
C HIS A 121 -15.57 7.03 0.39
N GLY A 122 -14.51 6.59 -0.25
CA GLY A 122 -13.65 5.50 0.19
C GLY A 122 -12.49 5.31 -0.78
N SER A 123 -11.85 4.17 -0.71
CA SER A 123 -10.76 3.81 -1.62
C SER A 123 -11.00 2.40 -2.17
N ASN A 124 -10.02 1.84 -2.89
CA ASN A 124 -10.05 0.48 -3.38
C ASN A 124 -9.60 -0.54 -2.33
N LEU A 125 -9.44 -1.80 -2.76
CA LEU A 125 -9.00 -2.92 -1.94
C LEU A 125 -7.64 -2.68 -1.25
N CYS A 126 -6.74 -1.94 -1.88
CA CYS A 126 -5.38 -1.71 -1.37
C CYS A 126 -5.12 -0.27 -0.90
N ASN A 127 -6.17 0.54 -0.80
CA ASN A 127 -6.17 1.90 -0.24
C ASN A 127 -5.25 2.91 -0.97
N GLU A 128 -4.99 2.70 -2.28
CA GLU A 128 -4.23 3.66 -3.10
C GLU A 128 -5.09 4.45 -4.08
N ILE A 129 -6.29 4.00 -4.41
CA ILE A 129 -7.16 4.65 -5.40
C ILE A 129 -8.13 5.59 -4.71
N HIS A 130 -7.97 6.88 -4.96
CA HIS A 130 -8.81 7.93 -4.40
C HIS A 130 -9.49 8.69 -5.52
N LEU A 131 -10.64 8.17 -5.95
CA LEU A 131 -11.45 8.70 -7.04
C LEU A 131 -12.88 8.96 -6.57
N PRO A 132 -13.58 9.95 -7.15
CA PRO A 132 -14.94 10.27 -6.75
C PRO A 132 -15.92 9.17 -7.17
N THR A 133 -16.91 8.94 -6.31
CA THR A 133 -18.02 8.04 -6.56
C THR A 133 -19.35 8.74 -6.32
N SER A 134 -20.42 8.28 -6.97
CA SER A 134 -21.78 8.77 -6.76
C SER A 134 -22.78 7.69 -7.15
N GLU A 135 -24.07 8.03 -7.12
CA GLU A 135 -25.11 7.13 -7.62
C GLU A 135 -24.85 6.72 -9.08
N ASP A 136 -24.31 7.62 -9.92
CA ASP A 136 -24.04 7.37 -11.33
C ASP A 136 -22.58 7.04 -11.65
N ARG A 137 -21.68 7.12 -10.65
CA ARG A 137 -20.24 6.91 -10.81
C ARG A 137 -19.74 5.72 -10.01
N THR A 138 -19.16 4.76 -10.69
CA THR A 138 -18.32 3.72 -10.10
C THR A 138 -16.89 3.93 -10.55
N ALA A 139 -16.00 4.26 -9.62
CA ALA A 139 -14.61 4.58 -9.93
C ALA A 139 -13.90 3.41 -10.62
N VAL A 140 -13.11 3.73 -11.64
CA VAL A 140 -12.25 2.81 -12.38
C VAL A 140 -10.87 3.42 -12.52
N CYS A 141 -9.84 2.67 -12.15
CA CYS A 141 -8.46 3.06 -12.35
C CYS A 141 -7.67 1.93 -13.01
N CYS A 142 -6.95 2.26 -14.08
CA CYS A 142 -6.02 1.35 -14.73
C CYS A 142 -4.62 1.57 -14.15
N LEU A 143 -3.99 0.47 -13.70
CA LEU A 143 -2.73 0.49 -12.97
C LEU A 143 -1.58 -0.09 -13.79
N SER A 144 -0.39 0.50 -13.61
CA SER A 144 0.90 -0.07 -13.98
C SER A 144 1.95 0.42 -12.98
N SER A 145 3.16 -0.15 -13.01
CA SER A 145 4.25 0.27 -12.12
C SER A 145 5.59 0.19 -12.83
N VAL A 146 6.41 1.24 -12.65
CA VAL A 146 7.82 1.23 -13.10
C VAL A 146 8.70 0.55 -12.07
N ASN A 147 9.76 -0.12 -12.52
CA ASN A 147 10.79 -0.66 -11.63
C ASN A 147 11.87 0.40 -11.39
N LEU A 148 11.89 0.96 -10.19
CA LEU A 148 12.86 1.98 -9.78
C LEU A 148 14.28 1.45 -9.62
N GLU A 149 14.48 0.13 -9.47
CA GLU A 149 15.83 -0.47 -9.47
C GLU A 149 16.64 -0.04 -10.69
N HIS A 150 15.96 0.12 -11.84
CA HIS A 150 16.54 0.50 -13.11
C HIS A 150 16.26 1.97 -13.49
N TYR A 151 15.96 2.83 -12.50
CA TYR A 151 15.60 4.23 -12.74
C TYR A 151 16.62 4.97 -13.61
N ASP A 152 17.91 4.83 -13.34
CA ASP A 152 18.97 5.51 -14.09
C ASP A 152 19.07 5.05 -15.55
N GLU A 153 18.53 3.87 -15.88
CA GLU A 153 18.55 3.31 -17.22
C GLU A 153 17.38 3.82 -18.08
N TRP A 154 16.23 4.08 -17.45
CA TRP A 154 15.03 4.46 -18.18
C TRP A 154 14.58 5.92 -17.99
N LYS A 155 15.08 6.64 -17.01
CA LYS A 155 14.62 8.00 -16.65
C LYS A 155 14.66 8.99 -17.83
N ASP A 156 15.64 8.88 -18.70
CA ASP A 156 15.84 9.76 -19.86
C ASP A 156 15.24 9.19 -21.16
N THR A 157 14.36 8.18 -21.04
CA THR A 157 13.64 7.54 -22.16
C THR A 157 12.17 7.97 -22.20
N THR A 158 11.42 7.45 -23.15
CA THR A 158 9.96 7.65 -23.28
C THR A 158 9.13 6.77 -22.35
N MET A 159 9.73 5.96 -21.47
CA MET A 159 9.08 4.94 -20.67
C MET A 159 7.80 5.44 -19.96
N VAL A 160 7.87 6.57 -19.27
CA VAL A 160 6.70 7.13 -18.55
C VAL A 160 5.62 7.57 -19.54
N ALA A 161 5.99 8.24 -20.63
CA ALA A 161 5.05 8.68 -21.65
C ALA A 161 4.34 7.49 -22.32
N ASP A 162 5.09 6.44 -22.64
CA ASP A 162 4.56 5.21 -23.25
C ASP A 162 3.59 4.50 -22.31
N LEU A 163 3.90 4.42 -21.01
CA LEU A 163 3.02 3.83 -19.99
C LEU A 163 1.73 4.64 -19.80
N ILE A 164 1.80 5.97 -19.77
CA ILE A 164 0.60 6.83 -19.69
C ILE A 164 -0.27 6.61 -20.95
N THR A 165 0.33 6.55 -22.13
CA THR A 165 -0.39 6.28 -23.38
C THR A 165 -1.02 4.89 -23.38
N MET A 166 -0.27 3.87 -22.94
CA MET A 166 -0.78 2.50 -22.81
C MET A 166 -1.99 2.43 -21.87
N LEU A 167 -1.89 3.06 -20.69
CA LEU A 167 -2.98 3.07 -19.72
C LEU A 167 -4.22 3.82 -20.24
N ASP A 168 -4.05 4.94 -20.97
CA ASP A 168 -5.16 5.63 -21.64
C ASP A 168 -5.83 4.73 -22.69
N ASN A 169 -5.04 3.94 -23.44
CA ASN A 169 -5.58 2.96 -24.39
C ASN A 169 -6.34 1.84 -23.68
N VAL A 170 -5.88 1.37 -22.51
CA VAL A 170 -6.57 0.35 -21.70
C VAL A 170 -7.93 0.88 -21.23
N ILE A 171 -8.02 2.15 -20.80
CA ILE A 171 -9.32 2.76 -20.46
C ILE A 171 -10.23 2.81 -21.68
N SER A 172 -9.72 3.21 -22.84
CA SER A 172 -10.51 3.25 -24.09
C SER A 172 -11.03 1.87 -24.47
N PHE A 173 -10.17 0.84 -24.33
CA PHE A 173 -10.57 -0.55 -24.57
C PHE A 173 -11.65 -1.00 -23.58
N PHE A 174 -11.50 -0.69 -22.28
CA PHE A 174 -12.52 -0.98 -21.26
C PHE A 174 -13.86 -0.31 -21.61
N CYS A 175 -13.87 0.98 -21.90
CA CYS A 175 -15.09 1.72 -22.23
C CYS A 175 -15.83 1.14 -23.45
N PHE A 176 -15.07 0.62 -24.42
CA PHE A 176 -15.64 0.05 -25.64
C PHE A 176 -16.19 -1.37 -25.46
N HIS A 177 -15.54 -2.20 -24.62
CA HIS A 177 -15.86 -3.63 -24.50
C HIS A 177 -16.64 -3.98 -23.23
N ALA A 178 -16.78 -3.06 -22.26
CA ALA A 178 -17.44 -3.34 -21.00
C ALA A 178 -18.93 -3.71 -21.23
N PRO A 179 -19.45 -4.71 -20.51
CA PRO A 179 -20.85 -5.10 -20.61
C PRO A 179 -21.77 -4.00 -20.05
N LYS A 180 -23.03 -4.00 -20.47
CA LYS A 180 -24.04 -2.98 -20.10
C LYS A 180 -24.27 -2.84 -18.61
N GLU A 181 -24.06 -3.91 -17.86
CA GLU A 181 -24.15 -3.95 -16.39
C GLU A 181 -23.16 -3.02 -15.72
N LEU A 182 -22.02 -2.73 -16.36
CA LEU A 182 -20.97 -1.83 -15.89
C LEU A 182 -21.14 -0.38 -16.37
N ARG A 183 -22.33 0.04 -16.80
CA ARG A 183 -22.56 1.39 -17.36
C ARG A 183 -22.08 2.53 -16.45
N LYS A 184 -22.22 2.41 -15.12
CA LYS A 184 -21.72 3.43 -14.17
C LYS A 184 -20.20 3.50 -14.12
N ALA A 185 -19.52 2.37 -14.27
CA ALA A 185 -18.07 2.30 -14.37
C ALA A 185 -17.58 2.87 -15.72
N VAL A 186 -18.26 2.56 -16.81
CA VAL A 186 -17.96 3.13 -18.14
C VAL A 186 -18.18 4.64 -18.13
N TYR A 187 -19.25 5.13 -17.52
CA TYR A 187 -19.52 6.55 -17.38
C TYR A 187 -18.39 7.24 -16.60
N SER A 188 -18.04 6.75 -15.42
CA SER A 188 -16.95 7.27 -14.62
C SER A 188 -15.61 7.28 -15.39
N ALA A 189 -15.25 6.14 -15.98
CA ALA A 189 -14.02 6.00 -16.76
C ALA A 189 -13.97 6.95 -17.98
N THR A 190 -15.11 7.23 -18.60
CA THR A 190 -15.21 8.20 -19.71
C THR A 190 -15.03 9.63 -19.23
N GLN A 191 -15.65 9.98 -18.08
CA GLN A 191 -15.63 11.35 -17.56
C GLN A 191 -14.24 11.75 -17.05
N GLU A 192 -13.58 10.90 -16.31
CA GLU A 192 -12.35 11.25 -15.60
C GLU A 192 -11.07 10.61 -16.21
N ARG A 193 -11.19 9.49 -16.92
CA ARG A 193 -10.06 8.77 -17.51
C ARG A 193 -8.87 8.60 -16.56
N ALA A 194 -9.16 8.23 -15.31
CA ALA A 194 -8.15 8.17 -14.25
C ALA A 194 -7.15 7.03 -14.47
N LEU A 195 -5.87 7.32 -14.27
CA LEU A 195 -4.75 6.40 -14.32
C LEU A 195 -4.09 6.28 -12.96
N GLY A 196 -3.40 5.16 -12.74
CA GLY A 196 -2.60 4.91 -11.54
C GLY A 196 -1.23 4.34 -11.92
N LEU A 197 -0.34 5.15 -12.49
CA LEU A 197 1.05 4.74 -12.65
C LEU A 197 1.74 4.77 -11.30
N GLY A 198 2.24 3.62 -10.85
CA GLY A 198 2.95 3.43 -9.60
C GLY A 198 4.41 3.07 -9.81
N ALA A 199 5.03 2.58 -8.73
CA ALA A 199 6.44 2.19 -8.73
C ALA A 199 6.68 0.99 -7.80
N MET A 200 7.72 0.22 -8.10
CA MET A 200 8.28 -0.85 -7.27
C MET A 200 9.80 -0.76 -7.29
N GLY A 201 10.47 -1.45 -6.37
CA GLY A 201 11.93 -1.55 -6.39
C GLY A 201 12.68 -0.38 -5.75
N PHE A 202 12.02 0.48 -4.97
CA PHE A 202 12.70 1.63 -4.36
C PHE A 202 13.80 1.22 -3.39
N HIS A 203 13.53 0.28 -2.46
CA HIS A 203 14.58 -0.18 -1.55
C HIS A 203 15.71 -0.91 -2.28
N THR A 204 15.38 -1.68 -3.33
CA THR A 204 16.39 -2.33 -4.18
C THR A 204 17.30 -1.29 -4.86
N TYR A 205 16.72 -0.18 -5.34
CA TYR A 205 17.51 0.93 -5.89
C TYR A 205 18.46 1.53 -4.85
N LEU A 206 17.95 1.78 -3.63
CA LEU A 206 18.78 2.31 -2.54
C LEU A 206 19.93 1.35 -2.21
N GLN A 207 19.67 0.05 -2.13
CA GLN A 207 20.70 -0.98 -1.90
C GLN A 207 21.71 -1.06 -3.07
N ARG A 208 21.24 -0.92 -4.32
CA ARG A 208 22.11 -0.81 -5.50
C ARG A 208 23.06 0.39 -5.42
N LYS A 209 22.60 1.49 -4.81
CA LYS A 209 23.37 2.73 -4.60
C LYS A 209 24.11 2.76 -3.27
N GLU A 210 24.03 1.71 -2.47
CA GLU A 210 24.57 1.64 -1.11
C GLU A 210 24.11 2.80 -0.22
N VAL A 211 22.83 3.20 -0.35
CA VAL A 211 22.20 4.27 0.41
C VAL A 211 21.29 3.66 1.48
N PRO A 212 21.50 3.95 2.78
CA PRO A 212 20.59 3.52 3.82
C PRO A 212 19.19 4.14 3.66
N TRP A 213 18.15 3.35 3.96
CA TRP A 213 16.77 3.83 3.97
C TRP A 213 16.58 5.03 4.91
N GLU A 214 17.15 4.95 6.09
CA GLU A 214 17.09 5.97 7.14
C GLU A 214 18.12 7.08 6.89
N SER A 215 18.04 7.74 5.74
CA SER A 215 18.98 8.79 5.38
C SER A 215 18.33 9.96 4.62
N PRO A 216 18.83 11.19 4.80
CA PRO A 216 18.39 12.34 4.00
C PRO A 216 18.62 12.13 2.49
N MET A 217 19.67 11.39 2.12
CA MET A 217 19.95 11.07 0.72
C MET A 217 18.86 10.21 0.11
N ALA A 218 18.37 9.19 0.84
CA ALA A 218 17.25 8.37 0.38
C ALA A 218 15.99 9.22 0.16
N ASN A 219 15.72 10.16 1.07
CA ASN A 219 14.59 11.09 0.91
C ASN A 219 14.72 11.97 -0.34
N THR A 220 15.91 12.54 -0.57
CA THR A 220 16.18 13.37 -1.75
C THR A 220 16.02 12.57 -3.07
N LEU A 221 16.52 11.34 -3.10
CA LEU A 221 16.34 10.45 -4.25
C LEU A 221 14.86 10.15 -4.50
N ASN A 222 14.11 9.85 -3.44
CA ASN A 222 12.68 9.62 -3.48
C ASN A 222 11.92 10.82 -4.08
N GLU A 223 12.14 12.04 -3.57
CA GLU A 223 11.51 13.25 -4.08
C GLU A 223 11.85 13.51 -5.55
N ASN A 224 13.11 13.44 -5.92
CA ASN A 224 13.57 13.69 -7.28
C ASN A 224 12.97 12.69 -8.29
N MET A 225 12.91 11.41 -7.93
CA MET A 225 12.30 10.38 -8.79
C MET A 225 10.82 10.66 -9.05
N PHE A 226 10.05 10.93 -7.99
CA PHE A 226 8.62 11.14 -8.14
C PHE A 226 8.28 12.50 -8.77
N ALA A 227 9.07 13.55 -8.52
CA ALA A 227 8.96 14.82 -9.26
C ALA A 227 9.18 14.61 -10.76
N HIS A 228 10.20 13.86 -11.14
CA HIS A 228 10.51 13.54 -12.53
C HIS A 228 9.40 12.72 -13.20
N ILE A 229 8.96 11.61 -12.58
CA ILE A 229 7.87 10.78 -13.09
C ILE A 229 6.60 11.61 -13.28
N LYS A 230 6.26 12.45 -12.29
CA LYS A 230 5.09 13.34 -12.34
C LYS A 230 5.18 14.32 -13.50
N ALA A 231 6.33 14.94 -13.70
CA ALA A 231 6.53 15.92 -14.78
C ALA A 231 6.34 15.25 -16.17
N GLN A 232 6.94 14.08 -16.39
CA GLN A 232 6.77 13.34 -17.65
C GLN A 232 5.30 12.90 -17.85
N ALA A 233 4.63 12.42 -16.82
CA ALA A 233 3.24 12.01 -16.89
C ALA A 233 2.30 13.19 -17.19
N ILE A 234 2.56 14.39 -16.62
CA ILE A 234 1.80 15.61 -16.96
C ILE A 234 2.02 16.01 -18.41
N ASN A 235 3.25 16.03 -18.89
CA ASN A 235 3.55 16.37 -20.28
C ASN A 235 2.79 15.44 -21.24
N GLN A 236 2.76 14.14 -20.94
CA GLN A 236 2.10 13.16 -21.79
C GLN A 236 0.57 13.30 -21.77
N THR A 237 -0.06 13.53 -20.60
CA THR A 237 -1.52 13.70 -20.55
C THR A 237 -1.98 14.98 -21.26
N VAL A 238 -1.17 16.05 -21.23
CA VAL A 238 -1.42 17.27 -22.00
C VAL A 238 -1.29 17.00 -23.51
N TYR A 239 -0.24 16.28 -23.93
CA TYR A 239 -0.08 15.86 -25.33
C TYR A 239 -1.27 15.03 -25.81
N LEU A 240 -1.69 14.04 -25.03
CA LEU A 240 -2.85 13.19 -25.36
C LEU A 240 -4.16 14.00 -25.38
N ALA A 241 -4.31 15.03 -24.56
CA ALA A 241 -5.47 15.92 -24.62
C ALA A 241 -5.52 16.70 -25.94
N ALA A 242 -4.38 17.19 -26.43
CA ALA A 242 -4.30 17.87 -27.71
C ALA A 242 -4.58 16.91 -28.90
N GLU A 243 -4.13 15.65 -28.80
CA GLU A 243 -4.33 14.64 -29.85
C GLU A 243 -5.74 14.04 -29.87
N ARG A 244 -6.31 13.76 -28.67
CA ARG A 244 -7.51 12.91 -28.50
C ARG A 244 -8.67 13.60 -27.76
N GLY A 245 -8.50 14.85 -27.39
CA GLY A 245 -9.44 15.61 -26.55
C GLY A 245 -9.22 15.42 -25.06
N SER A 246 -9.60 16.42 -24.29
CA SER A 246 -9.57 16.41 -22.83
C SER A 246 -10.55 15.39 -22.23
N CYS A 247 -10.32 14.97 -20.98
CA CYS A 247 -11.39 14.29 -20.25
C CYS A 247 -12.51 15.29 -19.92
N PRO A 248 -13.79 14.86 -19.94
CA PRO A 248 -14.92 15.75 -19.67
C PRO A 248 -14.90 16.43 -18.30
N ASP A 249 -14.25 15.82 -17.30
CA ASP A 249 -14.17 16.41 -15.96
C ASP A 249 -13.15 17.54 -15.83
N ILE A 250 -12.09 17.54 -16.66
CA ILE A 250 -11.01 18.54 -16.57
C ILE A 250 -10.53 18.93 -17.96
N GLU A 251 -10.64 20.21 -18.29
CA GLU A 251 -10.15 20.74 -19.55
C GLU A 251 -8.61 20.82 -19.57
N GLY A 252 -8.03 20.61 -20.72
CA GLY A 252 -6.57 20.71 -20.99
C GLY A 252 -5.76 19.48 -20.65
N ILE A 253 -6.34 18.46 -20.04
CA ILE A 253 -5.67 17.17 -19.76
C ILE A 253 -6.54 15.99 -20.18
N ARG A 254 -5.89 14.91 -20.65
CA ARG A 254 -6.57 13.68 -21.08
C ARG A 254 -7.02 12.82 -19.88
N ASN A 255 -6.25 12.82 -18.80
CA ASN A 255 -6.43 11.94 -17.65
C ASN A 255 -6.47 12.78 -16.37
N SER A 256 -7.54 12.69 -15.60
CA SER A 256 -7.75 13.48 -14.37
C SER A 256 -6.72 13.14 -13.27
N HIS A 257 -6.35 11.88 -13.19
CA HIS A 257 -5.34 11.35 -12.26
C HIS A 257 -4.32 10.52 -13.04
N LEU A 258 -3.07 10.52 -12.57
CA LEU A 258 -1.94 9.92 -13.29
C LEU A 258 -1.19 8.88 -12.44
N LEU A 259 -0.98 9.15 -11.14
CA LEU A 259 -0.13 8.35 -10.26
C LEU A 259 -0.90 7.82 -9.05
N ALA A 260 -0.66 6.53 -8.76
CA ALA A 260 -1.09 5.83 -7.55
C ALA A 260 -0.07 4.72 -7.23
N ILE A 261 0.23 4.47 -5.96
CA ILE A 261 1.22 3.47 -5.56
C ILE A 261 0.53 2.21 -5.05
N ALA A 262 0.49 1.19 -5.89
CA ALA A 262 -0.04 -0.13 -5.58
C ALA A 262 0.99 -1.00 -4.80
N PRO A 263 0.57 -2.10 -4.12
CA PRO A 263 1.47 -2.93 -3.33
C PRO A 263 2.49 -3.73 -4.15
N ASN A 264 2.17 -4.14 -5.37
CA ASN A 264 3.02 -4.86 -6.32
C ASN A 264 3.70 -6.14 -5.77
N ALA A 265 3.04 -6.87 -4.87
CA ALA A 265 3.67 -7.99 -4.18
C ALA A 265 4.14 -9.11 -5.14
N ASN A 266 3.34 -9.48 -6.15
CA ASN A 266 3.71 -10.50 -7.13
C ASN A 266 4.56 -9.95 -8.29
N SER A 267 4.25 -8.75 -8.77
CA SER A 267 5.00 -8.12 -9.86
C SER A 267 6.45 -7.88 -9.47
N SER A 268 6.70 -7.52 -8.20
CA SER A 268 8.05 -7.34 -7.67
C SER A 268 8.85 -8.65 -7.59
N ILE A 269 8.19 -9.77 -7.26
CA ILE A 269 8.83 -11.09 -7.27
C ILE A 269 9.24 -11.46 -8.70
N LEU A 270 8.36 -11.21 -9.67
CA LEU A 270 8.65 -11.47 -11.10
C LEU A 270 9.81 -10.57 -11.59
N ALA A 271 9.84 -9.31 -11.16
CA ALA A 271 10.88 -8.36 -11.51
C ALA A 271 12.17 -8.53 -10.69
N GLY A 272 12.16 -9.33 -9.63
CA GLY A 272 13.32 -9.56 -8.75
C GLY A 272 13.68 -8.36 -7.86
N CYS A 273 12.74 -7.44 -7.60
CA CYS A 273 12.99 -6.22 -6.81
C CYS A 273 12.10 -6.14 -5.56
N SER A 274 12.33 -5.12 -4.71
CA SER A 274 11.50 -4.88 -3.54
C SER A 274 10.06 -4.51 -3.93
N PRO A 275 9.03 -4.95 -3.18
CA PRO A 275 7.65 -4.67 -3.51
C PRO A 275 7.34 -3.18 -3.31
N SER A 276 6.57 -2.60 -4.25
CA SER A 276 6.13 -1.22 -4.15
C SER A 276 7.30 -0.26 -3.84
N ILE A 277 7.04 0.64 -2.91
CA ILE A 277 8.01 1.59 -2.34
C ILE A 277 8.35 1.23 -0.89
N GLU A 278 8.22 -0.05 -0.55
CA GLU A 278 8.47 -0.59 0.79
C GLU A 278 9.90 -1.08 0.97
N PRO A 279 10.41 -1.10 2.22
CA PRO A 279 11.64 -1.81 2.51
C PRO A 279 11.45 -3.33 2.42
N TRP A 280 12.54 -4.05 2.12
CA TRP A 280 12.55 -5.51 2.16
C TRP A 280 12.21 -6.03 3.56
N LYS A 281 11.30 -6.99 3.65
CA LYS A 281 10.95 -7.65 4.93
C LYS A 281 12.10 -8.53 5.46
N SER A 282 12.94 -9.05 4.54
CA SER A 282 14.02 -9.97 4.85
C SER A 282 15.04 -9.95 3.71
N ASN A 283 16.33 -10.10 4.01
CA ASN A 283 17.38 -10.25 2.99
C ASN A 283 17.47 -11.67 2.43
N ALA A 284 16.80 -12.65 3.06
CA ALA A 284 16.68 -14.01 2.53
C ALA A 284 15.34 -14.63 2.97
N TYR A 285 14.58 -15.17 2.03
CA TYR A 285 13.30 -15.81 2.32
C TYR A 285 13.02 -16.97 1.38
N THR A 286 12.17 -17.90 1.83
CA THR A 286 11.71 -19.01 0.99
C THR A 286 10.45 -18.61 0.25
N HIS A 287 10.54 -18.43 -1.05
CA HIS A 287 9.37 -18.25 -1.90
C HIS A 287 8.76 -19.61 -2.24
N ARG A 288 7.49 -19.80 -1.87
CA ARG A 288 6.74 -21.02 -2.12
C ARG A 288 5.82 -20.84 -3.31
N THR A 289 5.93 -21.72 -4.26
CA THR A 289 5.04 -21.79 -5.42
C THR A 289 4.31 -23.13 -5.44
N ARG A 290 3.33 -23.29 -6.32
CA ARG A 290 2.65 -24.59 -6.52
C ARG A 290 3.58 -25.69 -7.02
N VAL A 291 4.70 -25.31 -7.63
CA VAL A 291 5.67 -26.25 -8.23
C VAL A 291 6.92 -26.45 -7.39
N GLY A 292 7.05 -25.76 -6.25
CA GLY A 292 8.21 -25.92 -5.37
C GLY A 292 8.50 -24.70 -4.51
N SER A 293 9.56 -24.82 -3.72
CA SER A 293 10.05 -23.75 -2.82
C SER A 293 11.45 -23.35 -3.27
N HIS A 294 11.66 -22.04 -3.40
CA HIS A 294 12.92 -21.45 -3.82
C HIS A 294 13.44 -20.47 -2.76
N LEU A 295 14.73 -20.59 -2.43
CA LEU A 295 15.38 -19.62 -1.56
C LEU A 295 15.74 -18.39 -2.39
N VAL A 296 15.15 -17.25 -2.02
CA VAL A 296 15.50 -15.94 -2.59
C VAL A 296 16.50 -15.27 -1.66
N LYS A 297 17.60 -14.79 -2.23
CA LYS A 297 18.66 -14.05 -1.54
C LYS A 297 18.75 -12.66 -2.13
N ASN A 298 18.98 -11.65 -1.29
CA ASN A 298 19.20 -10.27 -1.75
C ASN A 298 20.45 -10.20 -2.64
N PRO A 299 20.33 -9.83 -3.92
CA PRO A 299 21.45 -9.91 -4.87
C PRO A 299 22.56 -8.89 -4.59
N TYR A 300 22.23 -7.75 -3.98
CA TYR A 300 23.23 -6.72 -3.64
C TYR A 300 24.01 -7.10 -2.40
N LEU A 301 23.35 -7.67 -1.39
CA LEU A 301 24.01 -8.23 -0.22
C LEU A 301 24.91 -9.43 -0.61
N ASP A 302 24.48 -10.27 -1.55
CA ASP A 302 25.29 -11.38 -2.06
C ASP A 302 26.61 -10.90 -2.67
N LYS A 303 26.59 -9.78 -3.41
CA LYS A 303 27.80 -9.15 -3.93
C LYS A 303 28.73 -8.69 -2.82
N VAL A 304 28.19 -8.06 -1.77
CA VAL A 304 28.99 -7.60 -0.61
C VAL A 304 29.61 -8.77 0.13
N ILE A 305 28.86 -9.84 0.38
CA ILE A 305 29.34 -11.08 1.02
C ILE A 305 30.51 -11.68 0.22
N LYS A 306 30.31 -11.87 -1.09
CA LYS A 306 31.33 -12.45 -1.98
C LYS A 306 32.56 -11.55 -2.18
N ALA A 307 32.38 -10.25 -2.13
CA ALA A 307 33.50 -9.29 -2.20
C ALA A 307 34.34 -9.33 -0.92
N HIS A 308 33.75 -9.61 0.23
CA HIS A 308 34.48 -9.76 1.50
C HIS A 308 35.27 -11.09 1.54
N ASN A 309 34.62 -12.19 1.20
CA ASN A 309 35.26 -13.50 1.09
C ASN A 309 34.53 -14.36 0.01
N PRO A 310 35.21 -14.71 -1.09
CA PRO A 310 34.60 -15.48 -2.19
C PRO A 310 34.53 -16.99 -1.93
N ASP A 311 35.03 -17.49 -0.80
CA ASP A 311 34.97 -18.92 -0.47
C ASP A 311 33.50 -19.38 -0.37
N ILE A 312 33.18 -20.43 -1.11
CA ILE A 312 31.78 -20.88 -1.27
C ILE A 312 31.20 -21.38 0.06
N GLU A 313 31.97 -22.12 0.85
CA GLU A 313 31.50 -22.67 2.11
C GLU A 313 31.23 -21.54 3.10
N TRP A 314 32.13 -20.55 3.18
CA TRP A 314 31.96 -19.38 4.00
C TRP A 314 30.74 -18.55 3.57
N VAL A 315 30.53 -18.31 2.28
CA VAL A 315 29.35 -17.59 1.74
C VAL A 315 28.04 -18.30 2.13
N GLU A 316 28.01 -19.63 2.01
CA GLU A 316 26.83 -20.41 2.41
C GLU A 316 26.57 -20.35 3.93
N GLU A 317 27.61 -20.34 4.75
CA GLU A 317 27.48 -20.16 6.20
C GLU A 317 26.89 -18.78 6.55
N GLN A 318 27.32 -17.70 5.86
CA GLN A 318 26.74 -16.37 6.08
C GLN A 318 25.24 -16.38 5.74
N TRP A 319 24.85 -16.95 4.61
CA TRP A 319 23.44 -17.03 4.23
C TRP A 319 22.62 -17.89 5.21
N LYS A 320 23.14 -18.99 5.72
CA LYS A 320 22.50 -19.77 6.78
C LYS A 320 22.29 -18.93 8.04
N SER A 321 23.31 -18.18 8.44
CA SER A 321 23.25 -17.28 9.60
C SER A 321 22.19 -16.19 9.43
N ILE A 322 22.13 -15.56 8.25
CA ILE A 322 21.13 -14.55 7.90
C ILE A 322 19.70 -15.12 7.95
N ILE A 323 19.49 -16.32 7.38
CA ILE A 323 18.18 -17.00 7.40
C ILE A 323 17.74 -17.32 8.83
N LEU A 324 18.64 -17.83 9.67
CA LEU A 324 18.37 -18.10 11.08
C LEU A 324 18.04 -16.84 11.89
N SER A 325 18.55 -15.69 11.44
CA SER A 325 18.28 -14.36 12.01
C SER A 325 17.10 -13.65 11.30
N GLU A 326 16.17 -14.38 10.70
CA GLU A 326 14.98 -13.84 10.03
C GLU A 326 15.30 -12.85 8.89
N GLY A 327 16.50 -12.99 8.28
CA GLY A 327 16.99 -12.13 7.21
C GLY A 327 17.73 -10.87 7.66
N SER A 328 17.91 -10.70 8.98
CA SER A 328 18.72 -9.62 9.54
C SER A 328 20.20 -9.85 9.29
N VAL A 329 20.94 -8.75 9.12
CA VAL A 329 22.42 -8.73 8.99
C VAL A 329 23.09 -8.10 10.21
N GLN A 330 22.33 -7.63 11.20
CA GLN A 330 22.85 -6.84 12.31
C GLN A 330 23.86 -7.60 13.20
N HIS A 331 23.76 -8.92 13.26
CA HIS A 331 24.64 -9.81 14.01
C HIS A 331 25.99 -10.08 13.34
N LEU A 332 26.15 -9.75 12.04
CA LEU A 332 27.36 -10.03 11.28
C LEU A 332 28.50 -9.07 11.66
N LYS A 333 29.51 -9.57 12.38
CA LYS A 333 30.60 -8.74 12.92
C LYS A 333 31.56 -8.22 11.86
N TRP A 334 31.68 -8.92 10.74
CA TRP A 334 32.55 -8.56 9.62
C TRP A 334 31.93 -7.47 8.72
N LEU A 335 30.60 -7.31 8.76
CA LEU A 335 29.88 -6.33 7.95
C LEU A 335 30.00 -4.94 8.60
N SER A 336 30.35 -3.93 7.81
CA SER A 336 30.45 -2.55 8.30
C SER A 336 29.10 -2.02 8.78
N ASP A 337 29.11 -1.07 9.70
CA ASP A 337 27.87 -0.45 10.22
C ASP A 337 27.10 0.24 9.08
N TRP A 338 27.79 0.85 8.10
CA TRP A 338 27.15 1.40 6.91
C TRP A 338 26.35 0.34 6.13
N HIS A 339 26.95 -0.81 5.84
CA HIS A 339 26.25 -1.88 5.15
C HIS A 339 25.12 -2.49 6.00
N LYS A 340 25.29 -2.55 7.33
CA LYS A 340 24.19 -2.95 8.22
C LYS A 340 22.99 -2.02 8.11
N ASP A 341 23.20 -0.70 7.99
CA ASP A 341 22.13 0.27 7.78
C ASP A 341 21.51 0.16 6.38
N VAL A 342 22.31 -0.09 5.33
CA VAL A 342 21.82 -0.31 3.95
C VAL A 342 20.91 -1.55 3.86
N TYR A 343 21.24 -2.61 4.60
CA TYR A 343 20.52 -3.89 4.52
C TYR A 343 19.58 -4.15 5.71
N LYS A 344 19.18 -3.10 6.45
CA LYS A 344 18.10 -3.21 7.43
C LYS A 344 16.83 -3.77 6.78
N THR A 345 16.17 -4.67 7.49
CA THR A 345 14.86 -5.19 7.10
C THR A 345 13.76 -4.19 7.48
N ALA A 346 12.56 -4.36 6.94
CA ALA A 346 11.41 -3.51 7.23
C ALA A 346 11.09 -3.42 8.73
N PHE A 347 11.33 -4.50 9.49
CA PHE A 347 11.09 -4.55 10.94
C PHE A 347 12.20 -3.89 11.77
N GLU A 348 13.36 -3.62 11.18
CA GLU A 348 14.50 -2.94 11.81
C GLU A 348 14.53 -1.45 11.52
N ILE A 349 13.84 -1.02 10.46
CA ILE A 349 13.70 0.39 10.07
C ILE A 349 12.72 1.10 11.00
N ASP A 350 13.11 2.29 11.47
CA ASP A 350 12.18 3.19 12.17
C ASP A 350 11.04 3.60 11.24
N GLN A 351 9.81 3.26 11.61
CA GLN A 351 8.63 3.46 10.78
C GLN A 351 8.28 4.94 10.54
N ARG A 352 8.85 5.85 11.32
CA ARG A 352 8.80 7.30 11.05
C ARG A 352 9.41 7.63 9.70
N TRP A 353 10.51 6.97 9.31
CA TRP A 353 11.13 7.13 7.99
C TRP A 353 10.25 6.60 6.85
N VAL A 354 9.51 5.51 7.07
CA VAL A 354 8.55 5.01 6.08
C VAL A 354 7.47 6.05 5.81
N VAL A 355 6.93 6.65 6.87
CA VAL A 355 5.94 7.74 6.79
C VAL A 355 6.53 8.98 6.13
N ASP A 356 7.76 9.37 6.50
CA ASP A 356 8.41 10.57 5.96
C ASP A 356 8.70 10.44 4.47
N HIS A 357 9.20 9.29 4.03
CA HIS A 357 9.36 9.02 2.59
C HIS A 357 8.03 9.03 1.84
N ALA A 358 6.99 8.44 2.42
CA ALA A 358 5.66 8.48 1.83
C ALA A 358 5.11 9.92 1.72
N ALA A 359 5.33 10.74 2.76
CA ALA A 359 4.93 12.14 2.78
C ALA A 359 5.70 12.99 1.77
N ALA A 360 7.01 12.77 1.64
CA ALA A 360 7.87 13.50 0.72
C ALA A 360 7.46 13.32 -0.75
N ARG A 361 7.03 12.09 -1.15
CA ARG A 361 6.55 11.84 -2.51
C ARG A 361 5.06 12.11 -2.72
N GLN A 362 4.23 12.23 -1.63
CA GLN A 362 2.77 12.44 -1.76
C GLN A 362 2.39 13.67 -2.62
N PRO A 363 3.10 14.81 -2.62
CA PRO A 363 2.80 15.95 -3.50
C PRO A 363 2.83 15.61 -5.00
N PHE A 364 3.58 14.58 -5.37
CA PHE A 364 3.71 14.13 -6.76
C PHE A 364 2.66 13.08 -7.14
N ILE A 365 2.02 12.45 -6.16
CA ILE A 365 1.04 11.37 -6.34
C ILE A 365 -0.37 11.93 -6.17
N CYS A 366 -1.10 12.04 -7.28
CA CYS A 366 -2.46 12.61 -7.26
C CYS A 366 -3.49 11.74 -6.54
N GLN A 367 -3.34 10.42 -6.55
CA GLN A 367 -4.15 9.51 -5.77
C GLN A 367 -3.46 9.16 -4.43
N GLY A 368 -3.53 7.92 -3.95
CA GLY A 368 -2.94 7.47 -2.70
C GLY A 368 -1.76 6.53 -2.89
N GLN A 369 -1.33 5.97 -1.78
CA GLN A 369 -0.23 5.02 -1.67
C GLN A 369 -0.64 3.91 -0.71
N SER A 370 -0.42 2.65 -1.10
CA SER A 370 -0.60 1.49 -0.22
C SER A 370 0.58 1.40 0.77
N VAL A 371 0.57 2.25 1.80
CA VAL A 371 1.66 2.34 2.78
C VAL A 371 1.47 1.28 3.87
N ASN A 372 2.33 0.28 3.88
CA ASN A 372 2.44 -0.69 4.97
C ASN A 372 3.36 -0.17 6.08
N LEU A 373 3.01 -0.50 7.33
CA LEU A 373 3.85 -0.27 8.50
C LEU A 373 4.28 -1.61 9.09
N PHE A 374 5.52 -1.67 9.61
CA PHE A 374 6.13 -2.90 10.10
C PHE A 374 6.61 -2.71 11.53
N PHE A 375 5.99 -3.42 12.47
CA PHE A 375 6.35 -3.32 13.88
C PHE A 375 6.77 -4.68 14.44
N PRO A 376 7.92 -4.78 15.14
CA PRO A 376 8.26 -5.96 15.92
C PRO A 376 7.18 -6.30 16.95
N ALA A 377 7.05 -7.58 17.29
CA ALA A 377 6.19 -7.99 18.39
C ALA A 377 6.61 -7.30 19.69
N GLY A 378 5.63 -6.78 20.45
CA GLY A 378 5.91 -6.08 21.71
C GLY A 378 6.35 -4.62 21.56
N THR A 379 6.25 -4.04 20.35
CA THR A 379 6.50 -2.61 20.12
C THR A 379 5.65 -1.75 21.07
N ASP A 380 6.26 -0.69 21.59
CA ASP A 380 5.59 0.27 22.48
C ASP A 380 4.39 0.92 21.80
N LYS A 381 3.25 0.90 22.49
CA LYS A 381 1.99 1.49 22.01
C LYS A 381 2.10 3.00 21.74
N ALA A 382 2.91 3.71 22.51
CA ALA A 382 3.13 5.15 22.30
C ALA A 382 3.84 5.42 20.97
N TYR A 383 4.84 4.60 20.61
CA TYR A 383 5.51 4.69 19.31
C TYR A 383 4.57 4.34 18.14
N VAL A 384 3.76 3.27 18.30
CA VAL A 384 2.75 2.94 17.27
C VAL A 384 1.81 4.12 17.06
N ASN A 385 1.28 4.72 18.13
CA ASN A 385 0.42 5.89 18.06
C ASN A 385 1.12 7.08 17.41
N GLU A 386 2.36 7.38 17.79
CA GLU A 386 3.17 8.46 17.20
C GLU A 386 3.29 8.33 15.69
N VAL A 387 3.62 7.13 15.18
CA VAL A 387 3.78 6.87 13.75
C VAL A 387 2.46 7.09 12.99
N HIS A 388 1.32 6.66 13.57
CA HIS A 388 0.01 6.86 12.94
C HIS A 388 -0.41 8.34 12.91
N LEU A 389 -0.22 9.06 14.01
CA LEU A 389 -0.48 10.50 14.06
C LEU A 389 0.49 11.28 13.16
N ARG A 390 1.74 10.81 13.03
CA ARG A 390 2.71 11.39 12.08
C ARG A 390 2.21 11.28 10.64
N ALA A 391 1.65 10.13 10.24
CA ALA A 391 1.08 9.94 8.90
C ALA A 391 -0.07 10.93 8.63
N PHE A 392 -0.96 11.11 9.59
CA PHE A 392 -2.02 12.11 9.52
C PHE A 392 -1.47 13.54 9.41
N ASN A 393 -0.57 13.92 10.33
CA ASN A 393 0.04 15.27 10.37
C ASN A 393 0.84 15.58 9.09
N LYS A 394 1.48 14.59 8.50
CA LYS A 394 2.22 14.67 7.24
C LYS A 394 1.32 14.62 6.00
N LYS A 395 -0.01 14.61 6.19
CA LYS A 395 -1.00 14.68 5.10
C LYS A 395 -0.94 13.52 4.12
N LEU A 396 -0.67 12.30 4.61
CA LEU A 396 -0.93 11.10 3.83
C LEU A 396 -2.45 10.92 3.62
N LYS A 397 -2.83 10.24 2.55
CA LYS A 397 -4.25 9.94 2.28
C LYS A 397 -4.71 8.65 2.94
N GLY A 398 -3.78 7.82 3.41
CA GLY A 398 -4.12 6.58 4.10
C GLY A 398 -2.93 5.76 4.55
N LEU A 399 -3.22 4.71 5.31
CA LEU A 399 -2.30 3.66 5.73
C LEU A 399 -2.94 2.30 5.44
N TYR A 400 -2.21 1.43 4.77
CA TYR A 400 -2.66 0.10 4.36
C TYR A 400 -2.54 -0.91 5.51
N TYR A 401 -1.81 -2.00 5.38
CA TYR A 401 -1.64 -2.95 6.48
C TYR A 401 -0.69 -2.46 7.57
N LEU A 402 -0.95 -2.93 8.80
CA LEU A 402 0.04 -2.95 9.86
C LEU A 402 0.55 -4.40 9.99
N ARG A 403 1.83 -4.61 9.72
CA ARG A 403 2.47 -5.92 9.77
C ARG A 403 3.23 -6.08 11.09
N THR A 404 3.04 -7.20 11.78
CA THR A 404 3.78 -7.53 13.00
C THR A 404 4.64 -8.77 12.79
N SER A 405 5.81 -8.83 13.43
CA SER A 405 6.68 -10.01 13.36
C SER A 405 6.09 -11.26 14.06
N ALA A 406 5.08 -11.07 14.92
CA ALA A 406 4.37 -12.18 15.55
C ALA A 406 3.57 -13.02 14.57
N GLY A 407 2.91 -12.39 13.58
CA GLY A 407 2.23 -13.08 12.49
C GLY A 407 3.19 -13.90 11.62
N ALA A 408 4.34 -13.30 11.26
CA ALA A 408 5.37 -13.98 10.49
C ALA A 408 5.93 -15.24 11.18
N LYS A 409 5.99 -15.24 12.53
CA LYS A 409 6.43 -16.42 13.32
C LYS A 409 5.39 -17.52 13.35
N ALA A 410 4.11 -17.21 13.37
CA ALA A 410 3.03 -18.20 13.29
C ALA A 410 3.08 -18.95 11.96
N ASP A 411 3.35 -18.28 10.85
CA ASP A 411 3.54 -18.91 9.54
C ASP A 411 4.73 -19.87 9.50
N ASN A 412 5.83 -19.53 10.18
CA ASN A 412 7.01 -20.41 10.25
C ASN A 412 6.82 -21.63 11.15
N VAL A 413 5.96 -21.56 12.18
CA VAL A 413 5.68 -22.66 13.11
C VAL A 413 4.70 -23.66 12.48
N SER A 414 3.72 -23.21 11.71
CA SER A 414 2.77 -24.08 11.00
C SER A 414 3.45 -24.99 10.00
N VAL A 415 4.63 -24.63 9.51
CA VAL A 415 5.45 -25.42 8.57
C VAL A 415 6.09 -26.66 9.22
N LYS A 416 6.32 -26.67 10.54
CA LYS A 416 6.89 -27.83 11.25
C LYS A 416 5.84 -28.85 11.70
N ALA A 417 4.56 -28.49 11.72
CA ALA A 417 3.48 -29.32 12.25
C ALA A 417 2.65 -30.07 11.21
N THR A 418 2.87 -29.87 9.91
CA THR A 418 1.95 -30.40 8.89
C THR A 418 2.43 -31.70 8.26
N ARG A 419 2.20 -32.80 8.93
CA ARG A 419 1.86 -34.11 8.32
C ARG A 419 0.53 -34.62 8.85
N VAL A 420 -0.47 -33.78 9.00
CA VAL A 420 -1.87 -34.19 9.20
C VAL A 420 -2.71 -33.31 8.30
N ALA A 421 -3.47 -33.95 7.43
CA ALA A 421 -4.37 -33.33 6.48
C ALA A 421 -5.33 -32.36 7.17
N LEU A 422 -5.17 -31.08 6.92
CA LEU A 422 -6.22 -30.07 7.08
C LEU A 422 -6.65 -29.65 5.69
N LYS A 423 -7.81 -30.12 5.29
CA LYS A 423 -8.57 -29.58 4.17
C LYS A 423 -9.02 -28.17 4.50
N ASP A 424 -8.74 -27.26 3.58
CA ASP A 424 -9.51 -26.05 3.29
C ASP A 424 -9.63 -24.96 4.38
N TYR A 425 -8.50 -24.46 4.90
CA TYR A 425 -8.39 -23.06 5.29
C TYR A 425 -7.01 -22.56 4.81
N ALA A 426 -6.99 -22.00 3.61
CA ALA A 426 -5.83 -21.24 3.16
C ALA A 426 -5.81 -19.92 3.94
N ASP A 427 -4.77 -19.70 4.73
CA ASP A 427 -4.43 -18.40 5.27
C ASP A 427 -4.08 -17.46 4.12
N ASP A 428 -5.08 -16.77 3.61
CA ASP A 428 -4.96 -15.69 2.62
C ASP A 428 -4.69 -14.37 3.38
N ASP A 429 -3.57 -14.28 4.11
CA ASP A 429 -3.15 -13.03 4.74
C ASP A 429 -2.54 -12.02 3.76
N GLU A 430 -2.41 -12.38 2.50
CA GLU A 430 -2.03 -11.46 1.42
C GLU A 430 -3.17 -11.30 0.42
N CYS A 431 -3.50 -10.05 0.10
CA CYS A 431 -4.47 -9.72 -0.92
C CYS A 431 -3.97 -10.19 -2.29
N LEU A 432 -4.32 -11.41 -2.67
CA LEU A 432 -3.94 -12.02 -3.96
C LEU A 432 -4.56 -11.30 -5.17
N SER A 433 -5.59 -10.48 -5.00
CA SER A 433 -6.25 -9.79 -6.11
C SER A 433 -5.55 -8.51 -6.55
N CYS A 434 -4.74 -7.89 -5.67
CA CYS A 434 -3.90 -6.72 -6.00
C CYS A 434 -2.47 -7.10 -6.36
N GLN A 435 -2.16 -8.38 -6.42
CA GLN A 435 -0.86 -8.95 -6.72
C GLN A 435 -0.73 -9.24 -8.23
N GLY A 436 -1.16 -8.31 -9.08
CA GLY A 436 -1.08 -8.46 -10.54
C GLY A 436 0.12 -7.79 -11.14
#